data_139d62a063b30d905f2af2db790563d3
#
_entry.id   139d62a063b30d905f2af2db790563d3
#
_cell.length_a   1.000
_cell.length_b   1.000
_cell.length_c   1.000
_cell.angle_alpha   90.00
_cell.angle_beta   90.00
_cell.angle_gamma   90.00
#
_symmetry.space_group_name_H-M   'P 1'
#
loop_
_entity.id
_entity.type
_entity.pdbx_description
1 polymer ?
#
loop_
_entity_poly.entity_id
_entity_poly.type
_entity_poly.pdbx_seq_one_letter_code
_entity_poly.pdbx_strand_id
1 'polypeptide(L)'
;LGSNPENDIPDIIRSLKGRIPFAHVRNLQYNAPGDFQEAAHLSADGSMDMYEIMKALYDIGFDGIMRPDHGRAVWGEVSMPGYGLYDRAMGACYLNGLWEAICKQNR
;
A
#
# COMPACT_ATOMS: atom_id res chain seq x y z
N LEU A 1 2.35 1.70 10.85
CA LEU A 1 3.48 0.75 10.71
C LEU A 1 4.47 1.17 9.63
N GLY A 2 3.97 1.57 8.45
CA GLY A 2 4.81 1.87 7.29
C GLY A 2 5.74 3.07 7.44
N SER A 3 5.46 4.00 8.34
CA SER A 3 6.30 5.16 8.57
C SER A 3 7.62 4.85 9.30
N ASN A 4 7.75 3.66 9.84
CA ASN A 4 9.00 3.23 10.49
C ASN A 4 9.73 2.22 9.57
N PRO A 5 10.90 2.58 9.00
CA PRO A 5 11.63 1.70 8.09
C PRO A 5 12.22 0.45 8.76
N GLU A 6 12.27 0.41 10.07
CA GLU A 6 12.73 -0.78 10.81
C GLU A 6 11.68 -1.89 10.87
N ASN A 7 10.42 -1.60 10.55
CA ASN A 7 9.36 -2.59 10.53
C ASN A 7 9.44 -3.43 9.25
N ASP A 8 9.44 -4.75 9.41
CA ASP A 8 9.20 -5.68 8.30
C ASP A 8 7.69 -5.85 8.15
N ILE A 9 7.10 -5.09 7.24
CA ILE A 9 5.64 -5.04 7.08
C ILE A 9 5.06 -6.39 6.64
N PRO A 10 5.61 -7.09 5.62
CA PRO A 10 5.09 -8.40 5.26
C PRO A 10 5.11 -9.41 6.41
N ASP A 11 6.17 -9.43 7.20
CA ASP A 11 6.29 -10.32 8.35
C ASP A 11 5.27 -9.99 9.44
N ILE A 12 5.09 -8.70 9.73
CA ILE A 12 4.06 -8.24 10.68
C ILE A 12 2.67 -8.66 10.23
N ILE A 13 2.34 -8.50 8.94
CA ILE A 13 1.05 -8.92 8.38
C ILE A 13 0.84 -10.42 8.62
N ARG A 14 1.83 -11.25 8.31
CA ARG A 14 1.73 -12.71 8.48
C ARG A 14 1.53 -13.08 9.96
N SER A 15 2.18 -12.37 10.87
CA SER A 15 2.03 -12.61 12.31
C SER A 15 0.63 -12.24 12.85
N LEU A 16 -0.11 -11.40 12.12
CA LEU A 16 -1.43 -10.93 12.51
C LEU A 16 -2.58 -11.65 11.78
N LYS A 17 -2.31 -12.84 11.23
CA LYS A 17 -3.32 -13.64 10.52
C LYS A 17 -4.62 -13.75 11.31
N GLY A 18 -5.74 -13.48 10.65
CA GLY A 18 -7.07 -13.55 11.27
C GLY A 18 -7.43 -12.33 12.12
N ARG A 19 -6.55 -11.33 12.21
CA ARG A 19 -6.74 -10.16 13.08
C ARG A 19 -6.73 -8.83 12.33
N ILE A 20 -6.76 -8.86 11.00
CA ILE A 20 -6.75 -7.66 10.16
C ILE A 20 -8.09 -7.57 9.41
N PRO A 21 -9.06 -6.79 9.90
CA PRO A 21 -10.36 -6.63 9.22
C PRO A 21 -10.33 -5.56 8.13
N PHE A 22 -9.36 -4.65 8.16
CA PHE A 22 -9.28 -3.50 7.28
C PHE A 22 -7.83 -3.08 7.09
N ALA A 23 -7.44 -2.72 5.87
CA ALA A 23 -6.06 -2.32 5.57
C ALA A 23 -5.99 -1.01 4.78
N HIS A 24 -5.12 -0.11 5.22
CA HIS A 24 -4.66 1.02 4.44
C HIS A 24 -3.31 0.66 3.84
N VAL A 25 -3.23 0.63 2.52
CA VAL A 25 -2.02 0.18 1.80
C VAL A 25 -1.49 1.34 0.96
N ARG A 26 -0.37 1.90 1.39
CA ARG A 26 0.27 3.04 0.73
C ARG A 26 1.77 2.85 0.62
N ASN A 27 2.38 3.52 -0.34
CA ASN A 27 3.83 3.56 -0.49
C ASN A 27 4.37 4.87 0.09
N LEU A 28 5.56 4.80 0.64
CA LEU A 28 6.28 5.95 1.21
C LEU A 28 7.69 5.99 0.67
N GLN A 29 8.26 7.18 0.62
CA GLN A 29 9.69 7.40 0.35
C GLN A 29 10.37 7.77 1.67
N TYR A 30 11.33 6.94 2.09
CA TYR A 30 12.17 7.24 3.24
C TYR A 30 13.36 8.11 2.80
N ASN A 31 13.52 9.27 3.41
CA ASN A 31 14.62 10.20 3.08
C ASN A 31 15.75 10.09 4.10
N ALA A 32 15.41 9.94 5.39
CA ALA A 32 16.33 9.82 6.50
C ALA A 32 15.56 9.23 7.71
N PRO A 33 16.23 8.81 8.79
CA PRO A 33 15.53 8.36 10.00
C PRO A 33 14.54 9.42 10.50
N GLY A 34 13.25 9.03 10.56
CA GLY A 34 12.17 9.92 10.97
C GLY A 34 11.69 10.90 9.90
N ASP A 35 12.30 10.89 8.71
CA ASP A 35 11.92 11.77 7.59
C ASP A 35 11.39 10.92 6.43
N PHE A 36 10.12 11.03 6.15
CA PHE A 36 9.47 10.32 5.04
C PHE A 36 8.42 11.22 4.37
N GLN A 37 8.04 10.85 3.17
CA GLN A 37 7.00 11.53 2.40
C GLN A 37 6.15 10.52 1.64
N GLU A 38 4.95 10.96 1.24
CA GLU A 38 4.10 10.16 0.36
C GLU A 38 4.78 9.94 -0.98
N ALA A 39 4.64 8.73 -1.51
CA ALA A 39 5.16 8.36 -2.83
C ALA A 39 4.02 7.96 -3.75
N ALA A 40 4.30 7.81 -5.03
CA ALA A 40 3.39 7.15 -5.96
C ALA A 40 3.21 5.68 -5.57
N HIS A 41 2.19 5.03 -6.09
CA HIS A 41 1.76 3.74 -5.59
C HIS A 41 2.67 2.57 -5.97
N LEU A 42 3.34 2.63 -7.13
CA LEU A 42 4.21 1.55 -7.57
C LEU A 42 5.41 1.40 -6.63
N SER A 43 5.85 0.15 -6.41
CA SER A 43 7.01 -0.13 -5.56
C SER A 43 8.24 0.67 -5.98
N ALA A 44 8.48 0.82 -7.29
CA ALA A 44 9.64 1.53 -7.82
C ALA A 44 9.64 3.04 -7.49
N ASP A 45 8.50 3.61 -7.13
CA ASP A 45 8.36 5.05 -6.86
C ASP A 45 8.53 5.39 -5.39
N GLY A 46 8.76 4.41 -4.54
CA GLY A 46 8.94 4.60 -3.10
C GLY A 46 9.87 3.57 -2.49
N SER A 47 9.84 3.46 -1.18
CA SER A 47 10.75 2.60 -0.42
C SER A 47 10.17 1.25 -0.05
N MET A 48 8.87 1.02 -0.28
CA MET A 48 8.19 -0.20 0.14
C MET A 48 7.98 -1.15 -1.04
N ASP A 49 8.10 -2.45 -0.79
CA ASP A 49 7.75 -3.49 -1.76
C ASP A 49 6.25 -3.77 -1.67
N MET A 50 5.49 -3.12 -2.54
CA MET A 50 4.03 -3.23 -2.54
C MET A 50 3.56 -4.63 -2.93
N TYR A 51 4.31 -5.34 -3.79
CA TYR A 51 3.99 -6.72 -4.13
C TYR A 51 4.07 -7.63 -2.91
N GLU A 52 5.17 -7.54 -2.15
CA GLU A 52 5.35 -8.38 -0.96
C GLU A 52 4.31 -8.08 0.13
N ILE A 53 3.89 -6.81 0.26
CA ILE A 53 2.81 -6.43 1.17
C ILE A 53 1.49 -7.10 0.74
N MET A 54 1.13 -7.01 -0.53
CA MET A 54 -0.08 -7.63 -1.06
C MET A 54 -0.02 -9.15 -0.99
N LYS A 55 1.14 -9.75 -1.24
CA LYS A 55 1.35 -11.19 -1.12
C LYS A 55 1.15 -11.68 0.32
N ALA A 56 1.65 -10.92 1.29
CA ALA A 56 1.45 -11.24 2.70
C ALA A 56 -0.04 -11.20 3.08
N LEU A 57 -0.78 -10.21 2.60
CA LEU A 57 -2.23 -10.15 2.81
C LEU A 57 -2.94 -11.33 2.16
N TYR A 58 -2.54 -11.74 0.96
CA TYR A 58 -3.07 -12.93 0.31
C TYR A 58 -2.77 -14.20 1.14
N ASP A 59 -1.54 -14.34 1.61
CA ASP A 59 -1.09 -15.54 2.34
C ASP A 59 -1.86 -15.76 3.65
N ILE A 60 -2.31 -14.68 4.30
CA ILE A 60 -3.12 -14.80 5.52
C ILE A 60 -4.62 -14.99 5.25
N GLY A 61 -5.03 -15.02 3.98
CA GLY A 61 -6.44 -15.14 3.62
C GLY A 61 -7.24 -13.86 3.89
N PHE A 62 -6.61 -12.68 3.74
CA PHE A 62 -7.30 -11.40 3.95
C PHE A 62 -8.51 -11.29 3.03
N ASP A 63 -9.67 -11.01 3.62
CA ASP A 63 -10.95 -10.88 2.91
C ASP A 63 -11.70 -9.59 3.27
N GLY A 64 -11.03 -8.68 3.96
CA GLY A 64 -11.59 -7.42 4.40
C GLY A 64 -11.54 -6.32 3.34
N ILE A 65 -11.78 -5.10 3.79
CA ILE A 65 -11.71 -3.92 2.92
C ILE A 65 -10.28 -3.39 2.90
N MET A 66 -9.79 -3.07 1.71
CA MET A 66 -8.49 -2.48 1.47
C MET A 66 -8.64 -1.16 0.73
N ARG A 67 -7.87 -0.16 1.12
CA ARG A 67 -7.86 1.14 0.42
C ARG A 67 -6.44 1.67 0.27
N PRO A 68 -6.18 2.47 -0.78
CA PRO A 68 -4.87 3.11 -0.98
C PRO A 68 -4.76 4.40 -0.16
N ASP A 69 -4.97 4.38 1.08
CA ASP A 69 -4.92 5.41 2.12
C ASP A 69 -4.94 6.88 1.62
N HIS A 70 -3.81 7.39 1.09
CA HIS A 70 -3.67 8.77 0.63
C HIS A 70 -3.55 8.87 -0.89
N GLY A 71 -3.82 10.08 -1.42
CA GLY A 71 -3.63 10.42 -2.82
C GLY A 71 -3.00 11.81 -2.95
N ARG A 72 -2.01 11.93 -3.84
CA ARG A 72 -1.41 13.22 -4.17
C ARG A 72 -2.38 14.00 -5.05
N ALA A 73 -2.32 15.33 -5.00
CA ALA A 73 -3.02 16.18 -5.98
C ALA A 73 -2.22 16.15 -7.28
N VAL A 74 -2.76 15.50 -8.30
CA VAL A 74 -2.13 15.36 -9.62
C VAL A 74 -3.04 15.94 -10.70
N TRP A 75 -2.47 16.22 -11.87
CA TRP A 75 -3.21 16.73 -13.06
C TRP A 75 -4.01 18.00 -12.81
N GLY A 76 -3.45 18.92 -12.03
CA GLY A 76 -4.09 20.20 -11.74
C GLY A 76 -5.26 20.12 -10.76
N GLU A 77 -5.46 18.99 -10.11
CA GLU A 77 -6.50 18.84 -9.09
C GLU A 77 -6.21 19.74 -7.89
N VAL A 78 -7.25 20.40 -7.38
CA VAL A 78 -7.20 21.16 -6.14
C VAL A 78 -7.87 20.36 -5.05
N SER A 79 -7.10 19.95 -4.03
CA SER A 79 -7.58 19.14 -2.93
C SER A 79 -6.83 19.47 -1.65
N MET A 80 -7.35 19.02 -0.52
CA MET A 80 -6.59 19.01 0.72
C MET A 80 -5.37 18.08 0.56
N PRO A 81 -4.23 18.40 1.18
CA PRO A 81 -3.05 17.52 1.12
C PRO A 81 -3.39 16.08 1.53
N GLY A 82 -3.01 15.13 0.68
CA GLY A 82 -3.28 13.71 0.90
C GLY A 82 -4.66 13.23 0.45
N TYR A 83 -5.52 14.09 -0.06
CA TYR A 83 -6.89 13.73 -0.44
C TYR A 83 -7.16 13.83 -1.94
N GLY A 84 -6.12 13.74 -2.78
CA GLY A 84 -6.26 13.71 -4.23
C GLY A 84 -7.07 12.49 -4.68
N LEU A 85 -8.15 12.73 -5.45
CA LEU A 85 -9.05 11.67 -5.88
C LEU A 85 -8.44 10.83 -7.01
N TYR A 86 -7.82 11.48 -7.99
CA TYR A 86 -7.25 10.77 -9.14
C TYR A 86 -6.13 9.81 -8.72
N ASP A 87 -5.25 10.26 -7.84
CA ASP A 87 -4.15 9.43 -7.36
C ASP A 87 -4.66 8.25 -6.52
N ARG A 88 -5.70 8.46 -5.71
CA ARG A 88 -6.32 7.34 -4.97
C ARG A 88 -6.97 6.33 -5.90
N ALA A 89 -7.60 6.77 -6.98
CA ALA A 89 -8.14 5.87 -7.99
C ALA A 89 -7.04 5.06 -8.68
N MET A 90 -5.92 5.68 -9.02
CA MET A 90 -4.75 4.97 -9.54
C MET A 90 -4.21 3.94 -8.55
N GLY A 91 -4.16 4.29 -7.26
CA GLY A 91 -3.75 3.38 -6.20
C GLY A 91 -4.66 2.16 -6.11
N ALA A 92 -5.97 2.36 -6.15
CA ALA A 92 -6.93 1.25 -6.14
C ALA A 92 -6.75 0.33 -7.35
N CYS A 93 -6.55 0.87 -8.53
CA CYS A 93 -6.28 0.09 -9.73
C CYS A 93 -4.98 -0.72 -9.62
N TYR A 94 -3.93 -0.11 -9.10
CA TYR A 94 -2.65 -0.77 -8.90
C TYR A 94 -2.77 -1.95 -7.93
N LEU A 95 -3.42 -1.75 -6.78
CA LEU A 95 -3.63 -2.81 -5.79
C LEU A 95 -4.48 -3.94 -6.37
N ASN A 96 -5.52 -3.63 -7.12
CA ASN A 96 -6.33 -4.64 -7.79
C ASN A 96 -5.52 -5.44 -8.82
N GLY A 97 -4.65 -4.79 -9.56
CA GLY A 97 -3.76 -5.47 -10.50
C GLY A 97 -2.80 -6.43 -9.82
N LEU A 98 -2.18 -6.00 -8.71
CA LEU A 98 -1.32 -6.87 -7.90
C LEU A 98 -2.10 -8.06 -7.34
N TRP A 99 -3.29 -7.82 -6.82
CA TRP A 99 -4.14 -8.88 -6.25
C TRP A 99 -4.52 -9.90 -7.32
N GLU A 100 -4.94 -9.46 -8.49
CA GLU A 100 -5.26 -10.35 -9.61
C GLU A 100 -4.07 -11.22 -9.99
N ALA A 101 -2.88 -10.61 -10.13
CA ALA A 101 -1.67 -11.35 -10.47
C ALA A 101 -1.34 -12.40 -9.42
N ILE A 102 -1.40 -12.04 -8.14
CA ILE A 102 -1.12 -12.96 -7.03
C ILE A 102 -2.11 -14.13 -7.03
N CYS A 103 -3.41 -13.84 -7.20
CA CYS A 103 -4.42 -14.89 -7.26
C CYS A 103 -4.16 -15.87 -8.40
N LYS A 104 -3.80 -15.37 -9.58
CA LYS A 104 -3.51 -16.21 -10.75
C LYS A 104 -2.27 -17.08 -10.55
N GLN A 105 -1.24 -16.55 -9.92
CA GLN A 105 0.00 -17.29 -9.65
C GLN A 105 -0.17 -18.41 -8.61
N ASN A 106 -1.18 -18.32 -7.76
CA ASN A 106 -1.38 -19.24 -6.64
C ASN A 106 -2.62 -20.14 -6.79
N ARG A 107 -3.11 -20.29 -8.02
CA ARG A 107 -4.20 -21.22 -8.34
C ARG A 107 -3.73 -22.66 -8.39
#